data_c802557ccfa3f4b3d839f20545163978
#
_entry.id   c802557ccfa3f4b3d839f20545163978
#
_cell.length_a   1.000
_cell.length_b   1.000
_cell.length_c   1.000
_cell.angle_alpha   90.00
_cell.angle_beta   90.00
_cell.angle_gamma   90.00
#
_symmetry.space_group_name_H-M   'P 1'
#
loop_
_entity.id
_entity.type
_entity.pdbx_description
1 polymer ?
#
loop_
_entity_poly.entity_id
_entity_poly.type
_entity_poly.pdbx_seq_one_letter_code
_entity_poly.pdbx_strand_id
1 'polypeptide(L)'
;MYDYVIVGSGLFGCVFAHEMHQAGQQCLVLERRDHVGGNVYCEEKDGIHIHRYGAHIFHTSDRRVWDYVNQFVEFNHFINAPIANYKGELYNLPFNMNTFAKMWGIITPEQAAAKIEGQRRAAGITEPKNLEEQAISLIGTDIYTKLIKGYTEKQWGRSCTDLPAFIIKRLPVRYTFDNNYFDDCWQGIPKGGYNVLIDALLEGIEVRTGVDYNRERASYLDIARKVVYTGPIDEYFGYRLGHLAYRGLRFETERYNEVNHQGVAVMNYTDRETPYTRTIEHKYFEFGRQPVTDVTKEYPAE
;
A
#
# COMPACT_ATOMS: atom_id res chain seq x y z
N MET A 1 -12.65 -16.01 31.23
CA MET A 1 -11.36 -16.45 30.66
C MET A 1 -11.54 -16.54 29.17
N TYR A 2 -10.73 -15.83 28.38
CA TYR A 2 -10.83 -15.85 26.91
C TYR A 2 -10.18 -17.11 26.32
N ASP A 3 -10.65 -17.53 25.16
CA ASP A 3 -9.97 -18.57 24.38
C ASP A 3 -8.77 -17.97 23.64
N TYR A 4 -8.93 -16.71 23.16
CA TYR A 4 -7.88 -15.98 22.46
C TYR A 4 -7.75 -14.53 22.94
N VAL A 5 -6.50 -14.10 23.16
CA VAL A 5 -6.12 -12.69 23.12
C VAL A 5 -5.44 -12.42 21.79
N ILE A 6 -5.98 -11.48 21.01
CA ILE A 6 -5.48 -11.06 19.70
C ILE A 6 -4.81 -9.69 19.87
N VAL A 7 -3.51 -9.61 19.62
CA VAL A 7 -2.73 -8.39 19.74
C VAL A 7 -2.58 -7.74 18.36
N GLY A 8 -3.23 -6.59 18.18
CA GLY A 8 -3.33 -5.84 16.95
C GLY A 8 -4.69 -6.00 16.27
N SER A 9 -5.35 -4.88 16.02
CA SER A 9 -6.66 -4.77 15.36
C SER A 9 -6.55 -4.40 13.87
N GLY A 10 -5.45 -4.76 13.20
CA GLY A 10 -5.35 -4.70 11.75
C GLY A 10 -6.24 -5.77 11.10
N LEU A 11 -6.35 -5.77 9.76
CA LEU A 11 -7.23 -6.70 9.02
C LEU A 11 -7.04 -8.16 9.44
N PHE A 12 -5.79 -8.63 9.60
CA PHE A 12 -5.55 -10.01 10.04
C PHE A 12 -6.15 -10.29 11.42
N GLY A 13 -5.89 -9.41 12.39
CA GLY A 13 -6.39 -9.58 13.76
C GLY A 13 -7.92 -9.55 13.82
N CYS A 14 -8.55 -8.63 13.07
CA CYS A 14 -10.01 -8.51 13.00
C CYS A 14 -10.65 -9.74 12.35
N VAL A 15 -10.14 -10.21 11.21
CA VAL A 15 -10.64 -11.43 10.55
C VAL A 15 -10.47 -12.64 11.45
N PHE A 16 -9.30 -12.82 12.07
CA PHE A 16 -9.08 -13.94 13.00
C PHE A 16 -10.05 -13.90 14.19
N ALA A 17 -10.24 -12.71 14.78
CA ALA A 17 -11.16 -12.55 15.91
C ALA A 17 -12.61 -12.87 15.49
N HIS A 18 -13.03 -12.38 14.31
CA HIS A 18 -14.35 -12.67 13.75
C HIS A 18 -14.59 -14.17 13.58
N GLU A 19 -13.69 -14.87 12.87
CA GLU A 19 -13.82 -16.30 12.59
C GLU A 19 -13.85 -17.14 13.87
N MET A 20 -13.03 -16.79 14.86
CA MET A 20 -13.04 -17.47 16.15
C MET A 20 -14.31 -17.18 16.96
N HIS A 21 -14.81 -15.95 16.91
CA HIS A 21 -16.08 -15.58 17.55
C HIS A 21 -17.26 -16.35 16.92
N GLN A 22 -17.32 -16.42 15.59
CA GLN A 22 -18.34 -17.22 14.89
C GLN A 22 -18.25 -18.72 15.23
N ALA A 23 -17.07 -19.22 15.55
CA ALA A 23 -16.84 -20.57 16.03
C ALA A 23 -17.16 -20.76 17.55
N GLY A 24 -17.77 -19.75 18.20
CA GLY A 24 -18.17 -19.79 19.61
C GLY A 24 -17.04 -19.56 20.60
N GLN A 25 -15.88 -19.09 20.16
CA GLN A 25 -14.75 -18.79 21.02
C GLN A 25 -14.84 -17.39 21.63
N GLN A 26 -14.41 -17.23 22.88
CA GLN A 26 -14.33 -15.94 23.55
C GLN A 26 -13.02 -15.25 23.17
N CYS A 27 -13.12 -14.10 22.47
CA CYS A 27 -11.98 -13.33 21.99
C CYS A 27 -11.88 -11.98 22.69
N LEU A 28 -10.64 -11.55 22.95
CA LEU A 28 -10.30 -10.17 23.34
C LEU A 28 -9.28 -9.63 22.35
N VAL A 29 -9.58 -8.49 21.73
CA VAL A 29 -8.64 -7.78 20.84
C VAL A 29 -7.99 -6.64 21.61
N LEU A 30 -6.66 -6.58 21.56
CA LEU A 30 -5.85 -5.50 22.14
C LEU A 30 -5.21 -4.67 21.04
N GLU A 31 -5.37 -3.37 21.10
CA GLU A 31 -4.79 -2.44 20.13
C GLU A 31 -3.98 -1.35 20.85
N ARG A 32 -2.76 -1.11 20.36
CA ARG A 32 -1.87 -0.11 20.95
C ARG A 32 -2.29 1.33 20.63
N ARG A 33 -2.87 1.55 19.45
CA ARG A 33 -3.40 2.85 19.03
C ARG A 33 -4.71 3.15 19.77
N ASP A 34 -5.17 4.38 19.67
CA ASP A 34 -6.48 4.85 20.18
C ASP A 34 -7.65 4.48 19.27
N HIS A 35 -7.39 3.83 18.15
CA HIS A 35 -8.35 3.38 17.15
C HIS A 35 -8.05 1.98 16.65
N VAL A 36 -9.06 1.27 16.15
CA VAL A 36 -8.96 -0.03 15.47
C VAL A 36 -8.62 0.13 13.99
N GLY A 37 -8.44 -0.98 13.27
CA GLY A 37 -8.24 -1.02 11.82
C GLY A 37 -6.76 -1.03 11.38
N GLY A 38 -5.82 -0.85 12.32
CA GLY A 38 -4.40 -0.89 11.98
C GLY A 38 -4.07 0.12 10.87
N ASN A 39 -3.41 -0.31 9.81
CA ASN A 39 -2.99 0.59 8.73
C ASN A 39 -4.11 0.94 7.73
N VAL A 40 -5.25 0.25 7.76
CA VAL A 40 -6.39 0.59 6.88
C VAL A 40 -7.33 1.62 7.53
N TYR A 41 -7.06 2.06 8.75
CA TYR A 41 -7.85 3.07 9.44
C TYR A 41 -8.00 4.34 8.61
N CYS A 42 -9.26 4.82 8.52
CA CYS A 42 -9.62 6.07 7.86
C CYS A 42 -10.15 7.06 8.89
N GLU A 43 -9.64 8.29 8.85
CA GLU A 43 -10.23 9.42 9.58
C GLU A 43 -11.27 10.08 8.68
N GLU A 44 -12.52 10.14 9.13
CA GLU A 44 -13.56 10.85 8.38
C GLU A 44 -13.51 12.35 8.71
N LYS A 45 -13.53 13.19 7.68
CA LYS A 45 -13.57 14.64 7.80
C LYS A 45 -14.41 15.25 6.67
N ASP A 46 -15.54 15.82 7.02
CA ASP A 46 -16.49 16.44 6.07
C ASP A 46 -16.90 15.48 4.92
N GLY A 47 -17.12 14.21 5.23
CA GLY A 47 -17.48 13.17 4.27
C GLY A 47 -16.33 12.72 3.37
N ILE A 48 -15.07 13.01 3.73
CA ILE A 48 -13.87 12.49 3.08
C ILE A 48 -13.21 11.51 4.05
N HIS A 49 -13.02 10.26 3.62
CA HIS A 49 -12.29 9.25 4.37
C HIS A 49 -10.79 9.34 4.05
N ILE A 50 -10.03 9.90 4.99
CA ILE A 50 -8.59 10.09 4.89
C ILE A 50 -7.89 8.81 5.33
N HIS A 51 -7.21 8.12 4.43
CA HIS A 51 -6.40 6.95 4.73
C HIS A 51 -5.14 7.39 5.50
N ARG A 52 -5.15 7.27 6.84
CA ARG A 52 -4.13 7.84 7.73
C ARG A 52 -2.73 7.25 7.55
N TYR A 53 -2.63 6.03 7.06
CA TYR A 53 -1.37 5.30 6.94
C TYR A 53 -1.06 4.89 5.50
N GLY A 54 -1.44 5.73 4.53
CA GLY A 54 -1.21 5.52 3.11
C GLY A 54 -2.42 4.95 2.38
N ALA A 55 -2.38 5.01 1.06
CA ALA A 55 -3.45 4.52 0.20
C ALA A 55 -3.56 2.99 0.29
N HIS A 56 -4.72 2.51 0.66
CA HIS A 56 -5.06 1.09 0.65
C HIS A 56 -6.23 0.87 -0.31
N ILE A 57 -5.97 0.17 -1.40
CA ILE A 57 -6.98 -0.23 -2.37
C ILE A 57 -7.12 -1.75 -2.27
N PHE A 58 -8.33 -2.23 -1.97
CA PHE A 58 -8.59 -3.67 -1.93
C PHE A 58 -8.56 -4.23 -3.35
N HIS A 59 -7.84 -5.32 -3.56
CA HIS A 59 -7.83 -6.05 -4.83
C HIS A 59 -7.54 -7.53 -4.61
N THR A 60 -8.14 -8.39 -5.43
CA THR A 60 -7.94 -9.83 -5.37
C THR A 60 -8.39 -10.50 -6.66
N SER A 61 -7.75 -11.63 -7.00
CA SER A 61 -8.24 -12.57 -8.02
C SER A 61 -8.88 -13.82 -7.39
N ASP A 62 -8.85 -13.97 -6.06
CA ASP A 62 -9.53 -15.07 -5.36
C ASP A 62 -10.99 -14.69 -5.06
N ARG A 63 -11.92 -15.37 -5.73
CA ARG A 63 -13.35 -15.16 -5.55
C ARG A 63 -13.81 -15.37 -4.11
N ARG A 64 -13.23 -16.32 -3.39
CA ARG A 64 -13.60 -16.60 -1.99
C ARG A 64 -13.28 -15.40 -1.09
N VAL A 65 -12.14 -14.74 -1.33
CA VAL A 65 -11.76 -13.53 -0.59
C VAL A 65 -12.69 -12.37 -0.93
N TRP A 66 -13.03 -12.19 -2.22
CA TRP A 66 -13.99 -11.17 -2.66
C TRP A 66 -15.38 -11.39 -2.07
N ASP A 67 -15.90 -12.60 -2.16
CA ASP A 67 -17.22 -12.95 -1.63
C ASP A 67 -17.25 -12.82 -0.09
N TYR A 68 -16.12 -13.12 0.59
CA TYR A 68 -16.00 -12.98 2.04
C TYR A 68 -16.10 -11.51 2.49
N VAL A 69 -15.30 -10.61 1.93
CA VAL A 69 -15.30 -9.20 2.37
C VAL A 69 -16.62 -8.48 2.03
N ASN A 70 -17.30 -8.90 0.95
CA ASN A 70 -18.60 -8.36 0.56
C ASN A 70 -19.77 -8.83 1.47
N GLN A 71 -19.53 -9.75 2.41
CA GLN A 71 -20.53 -10.06 3.44
C GLN A 71 -20.62 -8.94 4.49
N PHE A 72 -19.59 -8.13 4.66
CA PHE A 72 -19.48 -7.10 5.69
C PHE A 72 -19.73 -5.71 5.17
N VAL A 73 -19.31 -5.41 3.93
CA VAL A 73 -19.42 -4.08 3.33
C VAL A 73 -19.47 -4.18 1.81
N GLU A 74 -20.23 -3.30 1.17
CA GLU A 74 -20.23 -3.16 -0.29
C GLU A 74 -18.98 -2.39 -0.73
N PHE A 75 -18.28 -2.89 -1.76
CA PHE A 75 -17.17 -2.20 -2.40
C PHE A 75 -17.65 -1.35 -3.57
N ASN A 76 -17.05 -0.20 -3.76
CA ASN A 76 -17.27 0.62 -4.94
C ASN A 76 -16.48 0.08 -6.15
N HIS A 77 -16.59 0.75 -7.29
CA HIS A 77 -15.90 0.38 -8.53
C HIS A 77 -14.62 1.20 -8.78
N PHE A 78 -13.93 1.63 -7.72
CA PHE A 78 -12.69 2.37 -7.88
C PHE A 78 -11.63 1.50 -8.56
N ILE A 79 -11.04 2.03 -9.64
CA ILE A 79 -9.93 1.41 -10.36
C ILE A 79 -8.67 2.22 -10.07
N ASN A 80 -7.65 1.56 -9.53
CA ASN A 80 -6.38 2.19 -9.24
C ASN A 80 -5.60 2.46 -10.53
N ALA A 81 -5.43 3.73 -10.87
CA ALA A 81 -4.70 4.18 -12.06
C ALA A 81 -3.77 5.36 -11.67
N PRO A 82 -2.69 5.11 -10.92
CA PRO A 82 -1.79 6.15 -10.45
C PRO A 82 -1.01 6.79 -11.59
N ILE A 83 -0.61 8.04 -11.38
CA ILE A 83 0.26 8.80 -12.29
C ILE A 83 1.65 8.93 -11.66
N ALA A 84 2.70 8.79 -12.47
CA ALA A 84 4.06 9.15 -12.09
C ALA A 84 4.39 10.55 -12.57
N ASN A 85 4.94 11.37 -11.68
CA ASN A 85 5.51 12.69 -11.98
C ASN A 85 7.03 12.59 -11.88
N TYR A 86 7.71 12.74 -13.01
CA TYR A 86 9.16 12.85 -13.09
C TYR A 86 9.53 14.26 -13.51
N LYS A 87 9.88 15.14 -12.56
CA LYS A 87 10.30 16.53 -12.82
C LYS A 87 9.31 17.32 -13.68
N GLY A 88 7.99 17.11 -13.47
CA GLY A 88 6.93 17.74 -14.24
C GLY A 88 6.49 16.96 -15.49
N GLU A 89 7.18 15.92 -15.90
CA GLU A 89 6.72 14.98 -16.92
C GLU A 89 5.78 13.94 -16.30
N LEU A 90 4.55 13.85 -16.81
CA LEU A 90 3.55 12.91 -16.29
C LEU A 90 3.50 11.63 -17.13
N TYR A 91 3.52 10.49 -16.45
CA TYR A 91 3.46 9.16 -17.06
C TYR A 91 2.39 8.31 -16.39
N ASN A 92 1.71 7.46 -17.15
CA ASN A 92 0.79 6.47 -16.61
C ASN A 92 1.53 5.32 -15.97
N LEU A 93 0.94 4.75 -14.91
CA LEU A 93 1.36 3.50 -14.29
C LEU A 93 0.20 2.50 -14.35
N PRO A 94 0.48 1.20 -14.48
CA PRO A 94 1.79 0.54 -14.65
C PRO A 94 2.45 0.93 -15.98
N PHE A 95 3.69 0.46 -16.23
CA PHE A 95 4.38 0.74 -17.49
C PHE A 95 3.61 0.09 -18.66
N ASN A 96 2.93 0.91 -19.43
CA ASN A 96 2.02 0.49 -20.50
C ASN A 96 2.19 1.35 -21.76
N MET A 97 1.39 1.10 -22.78
CA MET A 97 1.50 1.83 -24.04
C MET A 97 1.32 3.35 -23.89
N ASN A 98 0.52 3.84 -22.92
CA ASN A 98 0.42 5.28 -22.65
C ASN A 98 1.75 5.84 -22.13
N THR A 99 2.44 5.09 -21.24
CA THR A 99 3.77 5.44 -20.74
C THR A 99 4.78 5.50 -21.87
N PHE A 100 4.80 4.49 -22.75
CA PHE A 100 5.76 4.39 -23.86
C PHE A 100 5.49 5.41 -24.96
N ALA A 101 4.23 5.65 -25.29
CA ALA A 101 3.85 6.70 -26.25
C ALA A 101 4.30 8.08 -25.75
N LYS A 102 4.08 8.38 -24.47
CA LYS A 102 4.53 9.63 -23.85
C LYS A 102 6.06 9.75 -23.80
N MET A 103 6.76 8.68 -23.47
CA MET A 103 8.21 8.68 -23.28
C MET A 103 8.97 8.71 -24.60
N TRP A 104 8.50 7.99 -25.63
CA TRP A 104 9.26 7.72 -26.86
C TRP A 104 8.54 8.15 -28.15
N GLY A 105 7.30 8.64 -28.08
CA GLY A 105 6.52 9.02 -29.26
C GLY A 105 6.11 7.83 -30.16
N ILE A 106 6.08 6.62 -29.60
CA ILE A 106 5.73 5.39 -30.33
C ILE A 106 4.23 5.10 -30.21
N ILE A 107 3.71 4.32 -31.15
CA ILE A 107 2.26 4.04 -31.23
C ILE A 107 1.93 2.55 -31.25
N THR A 108 2.90 1.66 -31.47
CA THR A 108 2.62 0.22 -31.56
C THR A 108 3.36 -0.60 -30.49
N PRO A 109 2.78 -1.74 -30.06
CA PRO A 109 3.44 -2.66 -29.15
C PRO A 109 4.80 -3.15 -29.64
N GLU A 110 4.94 -3.38 -30.94
CA GLU A 110 6.18 -3.81 -31.58
C GLU A 110 7.30 -2.76 -31.41
N GLN A 111 6.97 -1.48 -31.65
CA GLN A 111 7.91 -0.37 -31.45
C GLN A 111 8.35 -0.26 -29.98
N ALA A 112 7.41 -0.45 -29.02
CA ALA A 112 7.72 -0.44 -27.60
C ALA A 112 8.66 -1.60 -27.23
N ALA A 113 8.33 -2.82 -27.66
CA ALA A 113 9.16 -4.00 -27.42
C ALA A 113 10.57 -3.85 -28.01
N ALA A 114 10.68 -3.35 -29.25
CA ALA A 114 11.96 -3.10 -29.91
C ALA A 114 12.80 -2.06 -29.16
N LYS A 115 12.17 -0.99 -28.66
CA LYS A 115 12.85 0.07 -27.88
C LYS A 115 13.41 -0.47 -26.56
N ILE A 116 12.60 -1.21 -25.80
CA ILE A 116 13.01 -1.84 -24.54
C ILE A 116 14.14 -2.84 -24.80
N GLU A 117 13.97 -3.73 -25.76
CA GLU A 117 14.99 -4.75 -26.10
C GLU A 117 16.29 -4.13 -26.60
N GLY A 118 16.22 -3.04 -27.38
CA GLY A 118 17.40 -2.28 -27.82
C GLY A 118 18.20 -1.73 -26.62
N GLN A 119 17.51 -1.17 -25.62
CA GLN A 119 18.18 -0.65 -24.42
C GLN A 119 18.74 -1.77 -23.54
N ARG A 120 18.03 -2.89 -23.40
CA ARG A 120 18.52 -4.08 -22.66
C ARG A 120 19.80 -4.64 -23.28
N ARG A 121 19.83 -4.78 -24.60
CA ARG A 121 21.05 -5.23 -25.34
C ARG A 121 22.19 -4.24 -25.20
N ALA A 122 21.92 -2.93 -25.31
CA ALA A 122 22.93 -1.90 -25.17
C ALA A 122 23.55 -1.88 -23.75
N ALA A 123 22.78 -2.21 -22.72
CA ALA A 123 23.27 -2.33 -21.36
C ALA A 123 24.17 -3.58 -21.16
N GLY A 124 23.99 -4.65 -21.96
CA GLY A 124 24.85 -5.83 -21.94
C GLY A 124 24.85 -6.62 -20.63
N ILE A 125 23.80 -6.48 -19.80
CA ILE A 125 23.73 -7.11 -18.48
C ILE A 125 23.20 -8.53 -18.64
N THR A 126 24.05 -9.53 -18.34
CA THR A 126 23.68 -10.95 -18.38
C THR A 126 23.37 -11.52 -17.00
N GLU A 127 24.09 -11.09 -15.98
CA GLU A 127 23.92 -11.50 -14.58
C GLU A 127 23.82 -10.25 -13.69
N PRO A 128 22.60 -9.76 -13.40
CA PRO A 128 22.41 -8.57 -12.58
C PRO A 128 22.91 -8.76 -11.14
N LYS A 129 23.78 -7.89 -10.65
CA LYS A 129 24.39 -7.95 -9.32
C LYS A 129 23.65 -7.11 -8.29
N ASN A 130 22.88 -6.13 -8.73
CA ASN A 130 22.18 -5.19 -7.88
C ASN A 130 20.83 -4.80 -8.51
N LEU A 131 20.04 -4.00 -7.78
CA LEU A 131 18.71 -3.57 -8.21
C LEU A 131 18.74 -2.75 -9.51
N GLU A 132 19.72 -1.86 -9.70
CA GLU A 132 19.87 -1.07 -10.93
C GLU A 132 20.03 -1.97 -12.15
N GLU A 133 21.01 -2.88 -12.09
CA GLU A 133 21.27 -3.82 -13.19
C GLU A 133 20.06 -4.71 -13.47
N GLN A 134 19.39 -5.19 -12.41
CA GLN A 134 18.19 -6.00 -12.54
C GLN A 134 17.06 -5.22 -13.23
N ALA A 135 16.79 -3.99 -12.80
CA ALA A 135 15.76 -3.17 -13.41
C ALA A 135 16.05 -2.88 -14.88
N ILE A 136 17.27 -2.44 -15.21
CA ILE A 136 17.67 -2.16 -16.60
C ILE A 136 17.56 -3.41 -17.47
N SER A 137 17.95 -4.58 -16.97
CA SER A 137 17.83 -5.86 -17.71
C SER A 137 16.38 -6.26 -17.97
N LEU A 138 15.41 -5.75 -17.19
CA LEU A 138 13.99 -6.05 -17.36
C LEU A 138 13.27 -5.04 -18.26
N ILE A 139 13.51 -3.73 -18.07
CA ILE A 139 12.68 -2.66 -18.65
C ILE A 139 13.47 -1.62 -19.46
N GLY A 140 14.78 -1.74 -19.53
CA GLY A 140 15.65 -0.77 -20.20
C GLY A 140 15.96 0.46 -19.35
N THR A 141 16.91 1.27 -19.85
CA THR A 141 17.51 2.39 -19.10
C THR A 141 16.56 3.57 -18.91
N ASP A 142 15.74 3.92 -19.92
CA ASP A 142 14.88 5.12 -19.84
C ASP A 142 13.80 4.99 -18.77
N ILE A 143 13.10 3.85 -18.75
CA ILE A 143 12.06 3.57 -17.75
C ILE A 143 12.69 3.50 -16.35
N TYR A 144 13.81 2.77 -16.22
CA TYR A 144 14.54 2.71 -14.95
C TYR A 144 14.89 4.12 -14.45
N THR A 145 15.53 4.94 -15.28
CA THR A 145 16.03 6.25 -14.87
C THR A 145 14.91 7.22 -14.46
N LYS A 146 13.83 7.26 -15.25
CA LYS A 146 12.73 8.20 -15.00
C LYS A 146 11.72 7.71 -13.95
N LEU A 147 11.43 6.40 -13.90
CA LEU A 147 10.25 5.93 -13.16
C LEU A 147 10.59 5.00 -11.97
N ILE A 148 11.84 4.49 -11.87
CA ILE A 148 12.22 3.55 -10.81
C ILE A 148 13.28 4.15 -9.89
N LYS A 149 14.39 4.64 -10.45
CA LYS A 149 15.60 4.97 -9.70
C LYS A 149 15.33 5.91 -8.52
N GLY A 150 14.87 7.11 -8.77
CA GLY A 150 14.70 8.13 -7.73
C GLY A 150 13.64 7.76 -6.70
N TYR A 151 12.54 7.12 -7.14
CA TYR A 151 11.51 6.61 -6.23
C TYR A 151 12.07 5.55 -5.27
N THR A 152 12.78 4.56 -5.81
CA THR A 152 13.37 3.47 -5.03
C THR A 152 14.45 3.97 -4.08
N GLU A 153 15.33 4.85 -4.55
CA GLU A 153 16.40 5.43 -3.71
C GLU A 153 15.84 6.26 -2.54
N LYS A 154 14.75 7.00 -2.75
CA LYS A 154 14.04 7.68 -1.66
C LYS A 154 13.46 6.69 -0.66
N GLN A 155 12.72 5.70 -1.17
CA GLN A 155 12.02 4.73 -0.33
C GLN A 155 12.99 3.91 0.54
N TRP A 156 14.13 3.49 -0.01
CA TRP A 156 15.11 2.69 0.69
C TRP A 156 16.19 3.51 1.42
N GLY A 157 16.34 4.80 1.10
CA GLY A 157 17.40 5.65 1.65
C GLY A 157 18.81 5.23 1.22
N ARG A 158 18.93 4.45 0.11
CA ARG A 158 20.17 3.88 -0.40
C ARG A 158 20.20 3.93 -1.91
N SER A 159 21.39 3.93 -2.51
CA SER A 159 21.54 3.80 -3.96
C SER A 159 20.98 2.47 -4.47
N CYS A 160 20.38 2.48 -5.66
CA CYS A 160 19.94 1.25 -6.32
C CYS A 160 21.09 0.27 -6.58
N THR A 161 22.34 0.76 -6.71
CA THR A 161 23.54 -0.08 -6.84
C THR A 161 23.91 -0.83 -5.56
N ASP A 162 23.45 -0.35 -4.40
CA ASP A 162 23.70 -0.94 -3.07
C ASP A 162 22.56 -1.87 -2.61
N LEU A 163 21.49 -1.94 -3.40
CA LEU A 163 20.33 -2.78 -3.12
C LEU A 163 20.43 -4.12 -3.86
N PRO A 164 20.05 -5.24 -3.22
CA PRO A 164 20.09 -6.55 -3.86
C PRO A 164 19.15 -6.66 -5.06
N ALA A 165 19.57 -7.36 -6.11
CA ALA A 165 18.77 -7.57 -7.33
C ALA A 165 17.40 -8.23 -7.06
N PHE A 166 17.29 -9.10 -6.06
CA PHE A 166 16.06 -9.83 -5.75
C PHE A 166 14.90 -8.95 -5.28
N ILE A 167 15.14 -7.69 -4.86
CA ILE A 167 14.10 -6.73 -4.48
C ILE A 167 13.15 -6.49 -5.66
N ILE A 168 13.69 -6.45 -6.88
CA ILE A 168 12.90 -6.38 -8.11
C ILE A 168 13.06 -7.69 -8.88
N LYS A 169 12.22 -8.68 -8.59
CA LYS A 169 12.24 -9.94 -9.34
C LYS A 169 11.65 -9.82 -10.74
N ARG A 170 10.64 -8.97 -10.89
CA ARG A 170 9.96 -8.67 -12.16
C ARG A 170 9.34 -7.28 -12.11
N LEU A 171 9.34 -6.61 -13.24
CA LEU A 171 8.61 -5.36 -13.45
C LEU A 171 7.59 -5.61 -14.56
N PRO A 172 6.30 -5.50 -14.31
CA PRO A 172 5.30 -5.77 -15.33
C PRO A 172 5.37 -4.69 -16.42
N VAL A 173 5.57 -5.12 -17.65
CA VAL A 173 5.48 -4.29 -18.85
C VAL A 173 4.23 -4.74 -19.60
N ARG A 174 3.33 -3.81 -19.89
CA ARG A 174 2.09 -4.10 -20.61
C ARG A 174 2.09 -3.44 -21.97
N TYR A 175 1.92 -4.25 -23.00
CA TYR A 175 1.81 -3.75 -24.39
C TYR A 175 0.36 -3.45 -24.77
N THR A 176 -0.41 -2.90 -23.82
CA THR A 176 -1.79 -2.45 -23.96
C THR A 176 -1.94 -1.03 -23.46
N PHE A 177 -3.04 -0.35 -23.80
CA PHE A 177 -3.37 1.01 -23.29
C PHE A 177 -4.18 0.96 -21.99
N ASP A 178 -4.08 -0.13 -21.24
CA ASP A 178 -4.78 -0.30 -19.97
C ASP A 178 -4.01 0.35 -18.82
N ASN A 179 -4.63 1.32 -18.13
CA ASN A 179 -4.09 2.02 -16.99
C ASN A 179 -4.48 1.39 -15.64
N ASN A 180 -5.24 0.30 -15.63
CA ASN A 180 -5.52 -0.40 -14.39
C ASN A 180 -4.21 -0.94 -13.78
N TYR A 181 -3.88 -0.48 -12.56
CA TYR A 181 -2.61 -0.85 -11.93
C TYR A 181 -2.54 -2.34 -11.57
N PHE A 182 -3.67 -2.92 -11.16
CA PHE A 182 -3.77 -4.33 -10.77
C PHE A 182 -4.23 -5.20 -11.94
N ASP A 183 -3.76 -6.46 -11.96
CA ASP A 183 -4.24 -7.49 -12.89
C ASP A 183 -5.37 -8.33 -12.28
N ASP A 184 -5.78 -8.00 -11.04
CA ASP A 184 -6.81 -8.74 -10.31
C ASP A 184 -8.21 -8.50 -10.87
N CYS A 185 -9.05 -9.54 -10.77
CA CYS A 185 -10.43 -9.52 -11.30
C CYS A 185 -11.32 -8.54 -10.53
N TRP A 186 -11.04 -8.33 -9.25
CA TRP A 186 -11.83 -7.47 -8.36
C TRP A 186 -10.94 -6.47 -7.67
N GLN A 187 -11.40 -5.23 -7.60
CA GLN A 187 -10.79 -4.17 -6.83
C GLN A 187 -11.83 -3.12 -6.45
N GLY A 188 -11.55 -2.33 -5.43
CA GLY A 188 -12.43 -1.25 -4.98
C GLY A 188 -12.06 -0.72 -3.61
N ILE A 189 -12.85 0.23 -3.16
CA ILE A 189 -12.77 0.79 -1.80
C ILE A 189 -14.09 0.45 -1.10
N PRO A 190 -14.06 0.06 0.19
CA PRO A 190 -15.27 -0.13 0.98
C PRO A 190 -16.09 1.18 1.01
N LYS A 191 -17.38 1.13 0.70
CA LYS A 191 -18.25 2.30 0.80
C LYS A 191 -18.35 2.76 2.26
N GLY A 192 -18.05 4.02 2.52
CA GLY A 192 -17.98 4.58 3.86
C GLY A 192 -16.63 4.32 4.57
N GLY A 193 -15.60 3.99 3.81
CA GLY A 193 -14.24 3.77 4.29
C GLY A 193 -14.01 2.39 4.91
N TYR A 194 -12.75 2.08 5.19
CA TYR A 194 -12.37 0.77 5.76
C TYR A 194 -12.89 0.56 7.19
N ASN A 195 -13.18 1.63 7.94
CA ASN A 195 -13.68 1.49 9.31
C ASN A 195 -14.98 0.68 9.36
N VAL A 196 -15.88 0.85 8.37
CA VAL A 196 -17.14 0.07 8.29
C VAL A 196 -16.87 -1.44 8.21
N LEU A 197 -15.87 -1.86 7.42
CA LEU A 197 -15.45 -3.27 7.35
C LEU A 197 -14.89 -3.75 8.69
N ILE A 198 -14.05 -2.95 9.33
CA ILE A 198 -13.43 -3.30 10.62
C ILE A 198 -14.48 -3.40 11.72
N ASP A 199 -15.41 -2.46 11.78
CA ASP A 199 -16.48 -2.46 12.78
C ASP A 199 -17.39 -3.68 12.63
N ALA A 200 -17.74 -4.06 11.39
CA ALA A 200 -18.54 -5.25 11.12
C ALA A 200 -17.79 -6.56 11.50
N LEU A 201 -16.47 -6.63 11.25
CA LEU A 201 -15.66 -7.77 11.66
C LEU A 201 -15.52 -7.91 13.18
N LEU A 202 -15.58 -6.79 13.91
CA LEU A 202 -15.43 -6.77 15.37
C LEU A 202 -16.77 -6.76 16.11
N GLU A 203 -17.90 -6.85 15.42
CA GLU A 203 -19.20 -6.86 16.05
C GLU A 203 -19.33 -7.99 17.09
N GLY A 204 -19.72 -7.61 18.32
CA GLY A 204 -19.87 -8.53 19.45
C GLY A 204 -18.56 -9.01 20.09
N ILE A 205 -17.41 -8.51 19.67
CA ILE A 205 -16.10 -8.88 20.20
C ILE A 205 -15.57 -7.77 21.10
N GLU A 206 -15.05 -8.13 22.27
CA GLU A 206 -14.44 -7.17 23.19
C GLU A 206 -13.12 -6.64 22.60
N VAL A 207 -13.00 -5.31 22.55
CA VAL A 207 -11.80 -4.60 22.06
C VAL A 207 -11.33 -3.60 23.11
N ARG A 208 -10.03 -3.56 23.35
CA ARG A 208 -9.38 -2.55 24.21
C ARG A 208 -8.32 -1.81 23.40
N THR A 209 -8.52 -0.53 23.20
CA THR A 209 -7.55 0.38 22.56
C THR A 209 -6.63 1.04 23.58
N GLY A 210 -5.49 1.62 23.13
CA GLY A 210 -4.51 2.24 24.01
C GLY A 210 -3.71 1.24 24.85
N VAL A 211 -3.73 -0.05 24.52
CA VAL A 211 -3.06 -1.13 25.27
C VAL A 211 -1.79 -1.57 24.57
N ASP A 212 -0.64 -1.35 25.19
CA ASP A 212 0.64 -1.91 24.75
C ASP A 212 0.86 -3.29 25.38
N TYR A 213 0.50 -4.34 24.63
CA TYR A 213 0.62 -5.71 25.10
C TYR A 213 2.03 -6.06 25.58
N ASN A 214 3.10 -5.59 24.92
CA ASN A 214 4.46 -5.95 25.30
C ASN A 214 4.85 -5.37 26.66
N ARG A 215 4.32 -4.19 27.01
CA ARG A 215 4.53 -3.56 28.34
C ARG A 215 3.64 -4.16 29.42
N GLU A 216 2.43 -4.58 29.06
CA GLU A 216 1.42 -5.06 29.99
C GLU A 216 1.25 -6.60 29.94
N ARG A 217 2.18 -7.30 29.31
CA ARG A 217 2.09 -8.72 28.97
C ARG A 217 1.69 -9.60 30.15
N ALA A 218 2.22 -9.32 31.34
CA ALA A 218 1.91 -10.09 32.55
C ALA A 218 0.41 -10.08 32.91
N SER A 219 -0.30 -8.98 32.62
CA SER A 219 -1.74 -8.84 32.88
C SER A 219 -2.62 -9.67 31.94
N TYR A 220 -2.05 -10.16 30.84
CA TYR A 220 -2.79 -10.88 29.79
C TYR A 220 -2.39 -12.36 29.66
N LEU A 221 -1.35 -12.85 30.36
CA LEU A 221 -0.88 -14.23 30.26
C LEU A 221 -1.90 -15.25 30.80
N ASP A 222 -2.55 -14.92 31.90
CA ASP A 222 -3.44 -15.85 32.61
C ASP A 222 -4.92 -15.70 32.29
N ILE A 223 -5.29 -14.70 31.43
CA ILE A 223 -6.68 -14.44 31.08
C ILE A 223 -7.14 -15.14 29.80
N ALA A 224 -6.20 -15.70 29.01
CA ALA A 224 -6.50 -16.39 27.77
C ALA A 224 -5.72 -17.70 27.61
N ARG A 225 -6.30 -18.63 26.87
CA ARG A 225 -5.65 -19.91 26.54
C ARG A 225 -4.55 -19.76 25.50
N LYS A 226 -4.72 -18.83 24.54
CA LYS A 226 -3.78 -18.57 23.45
C LYS A 226 -3.66 -17.09 23.16
N VAL A 227 -2.49 -16.69 22.69
CA VAL A 227 -2.21 -15.33 22.20
C VAL A 227 -1.89 -15.40 20.72
N VAL A 228 -2.58 -14.56 19.93
CA VAL A 228 -2.28 -14.32 18.51
C VAL A 228 -1.64 -12.93 18.41
N TYR A 229 -0.36 -12.90 18.12
CA TYR A 229 0.40 -11.65 18.07
C TYR A 229 0.63 -11.22 16.62
N THR A 230 0.16 -10.04 16.26
CA THR A 230 0.28 -9.47 14.90
C THR A 230 1.23 -8.27 14.82
N GLY A 231 1.88 -7.93 15.93
CA GLY A 231 2.88 -6.86 15.99
C GLY A 231 4.27 -7.29 15.47
N PRO A 232 5.29 -6.44 15.61
CA PRO A 232 6.67 -6.76 15.21
C PRO A 232 7.20 -7.97 16.00
N ILE A 233 7.69 -8.97 15.27
CA ILE A 233 8.12 -10.23 15.90
C ILE A 233 9.36 -10.07 16.77
N ASP A 234 10.27 -9.18 16.41
CA ASP A 234 11.46 -8.86 17.20
C ASP A 234 11.10 -8.16 18.51
N GLU A 235 10.10 -7.27 18.52
CA GLU A 235 9.54 -6.66 19.72
C GLU A 235 8.89 -7.71 20.65
N TYR A 236 8.14 -8.68 20.10
CA TYR A 236 7.56 -9.78 20.87
C TYR A 236 8.61 -10.56 21.67
N PHE A 237 9.79 -10.76 21.09
CA PHE A 237 10.91 -11.43 21.74
C PHE A 237 11.85 -10.48 22.50
N GLY A 238 11.44 -9.23 22.74
CA GLY A 238 12.24 -8.24 23.49
C GLY A 238 13.56 -7.93 22.81
N TYR A 239 13.60 -7.99 21.46
CA TYR A 239 14.79 -7.71 20.64
C TYR A 239 16.04 -8.56 20.97
N ARG A 240 15.86 -9.71 21.64
CA ARG A 240 16.98 -10.56 22.10
C ARG A 240 17.89 -11.11 20.98
N LEU A 241 17.40 -11.11 19.75
CA LEU A 241 18.15 -11.49 18.54
C LEU A 241 18.53 -10.29 17.68
N GLY A 242 18.36 -9.08 18.20
CA GLY A 242 18.56 -7.82 17.47
C GLY A 242 17.26 -7.30 16.84
N HIS A 243 17.35 -6.08 16.25
CA HIS A 243 16.25 -5.45 15.55
C HIS A 243 16.19 -5.88 14.10
N LEU A 244 14.99 -6.16 13.59
CA LEU A 244 14.77 -6.30 12.15
C LEU A 244 14.81 -4.92 11.50
N ALA A 245 15.53 -4.80 10.39
CA ALA A 245 15.60 -3.55 9.64
C ALA A 245 14.37 -3.40 8.73
N TYR A 246 13.68 -2.29 8.86
CA TYR A 246 12.60 -1.87 7.95
C TYR A 246 12.59 -0.35 7.79
N ARG A 247 11.86 0.13 6.80
CA ARG A 247 11.69 1.57 6.59
C ARG A 247 10.31 1.99 7.04
N GLY A 248 10.25 3.10 7.74
CA GLY A 248 9.01 3.75 8.14
C GLY A 248 8.47 4.69 7.07
N LEU A 249 7.26 5.16 7.31
CA LEU A 249 6.63 6.22 6.53
C LEU A 249 6.09 7.29 7.46
N ARG A 250 6.19 8.54 7.05
CA ARG A 250 5.59 9.69 7.69
C ARG A 250 4.60 10.34 6.73
N PHE A 251 3.44 10.71 7.26
CA PHE A 251 2.33 11.26 6.49
C PHE A 251 2.03 12.68 6.94
N GLU A 252 1.87 13.59 5.99
CA GLU A 252 1.46 14.97 6.23
C GLU A 252 0.24 15.27 5.37
N THR A 253 -0.90 15.56 6.02
CA THR A 253 -2.17 15.85 5.35
C THR A 253 -2.43 17.35 5.40
N GLU A 254 -2.69 17.94 4.24
CA GLU A 254 -3.07 19.34 4.06
C GLU A 254 -4.45 19.42 3.45
N ARG A 255 -5.27 20.38 3.91
CA ARG A 255 -6.58 20.67 3.34
C ARG A 255 -6.50 21.85 2.38
N TYR A 256 -7.12 21.68 1.22
CA TYR A 256 -7.23 22.69 0.18
C TYR A 256 -8.70 23.09 -0.05
N ASN A 257 -8.95 24.40 -0.19
CA ASN A 257 -10.28 24.96 -0.49
C ASN A 257 -10.53 24.94 -2.01
N GLU A 258 -10.41 23.79 -2.62
CA GLU A 258 -10.62 23.55 -4.03
C GLU A 258 -11.24 22.19 -4.30
N VAL A 259 -12.00 22.09 -5.38
CA VAL A 259 -12.74 20.86 -5.72
C VAL A 259 -11.80 19.76 -6.19
N ASN A 260 -10.65 20.12 -6.76
CA ASN A 260 -9.71 19.19 -7.38
C ASN A 260 -8.30 19.76 -7.29
N HIS A 261 -7.39 19.04 -6.63
CA HIS A 261 -6.01 19.49 -6.45
C HIS A 261 -5.06 18.90 -7.48
N GLN A 262 -5.09 17.58 -7.65
CA GLN A 262 -4.13 16.87 -8.53
C GLN A 262 -4.78 16.06 -9.66
N GLY A 263 -6.09 15.89 -9.64
CA GLY A 263 -6.84 15.22 -10.71
C GLY A 263 -6.77 13.69 -10.71
N VAL A 264 -6.17 13.09 -9.71
CA VAL A 264 -6.02 11.64 -9.56
C VAL A 264 -5.91 11.27 -8.07
N ALA A 265 -6.34 10.07 -7.69
CA ALA A 265 -6.23 9.64 -6.30
C ALA A 265 -4.78 9.54 -5.82
N VAL A 266 -3.87 9.02 -6.64
CA VAL A 266 -2.47 8.80 -6.26
C VAL A 266 -1.53 9.30 -7.35
N MET A 267 -0.61 10.19 -6.96
CA MET A 267 0.49 10.64 -7.81
C MET A 267 1.83 10.27 -7.18
N ASN A 268 2.65 9.51 -7.89
CA ASN A 268 3.99 9.09 -7.46
C ASN A 268 5.04 10.08 -7.99
N TYR A 269 5.92 10.56 -7.14
CA TYR A 269 7.05 11.41 -7.52
C TYR A 269 8.29 10.57 -7.67
N THR A 270 8.73 10.37 -8.91
CA THR A 270 9.77 9.39 -9.24
C THR A 270 11.16 10.01 -9.38
N ASP A 271 11.27 11.33 -9.35
CA ASP A 271 12.55 12.02 -9.22
C ASP A 271 13.12 11.90 -7.78
N ARG A 272 14.40 12.24 -7.61
CA ARG A 272 15.08 12.19 -6.32
C ARG A 272 14.93 13.48 -5.51
N GLU A 273 14.73 14.60 -6.19
CA GLU A 273 14.73 15.94 -5.62
C GLU A 273 13.46 16.21 -4.80
N THR A 274 12.31 15.68 -5.22
CA THR A 274 11.06 15.74 -4.46
C THR A 274 11.17 14.89 -3.19
N PRO A 275 10.98 15.46 -1.98
CA PRO A 275 11.31 14.75 -0.72
C PRO A 275 10.30 13.66 -0.34
N TYR A 276 9.10 13.65 -0.91
CA TYR A 276 8.07 12.63 -0.69
C TYR A 276 7.99 11.67 -1.88
N THR A 277 7.48 10.47 -1.63
CA THR A 277 7.32 9.44 -2.67
C THR A 277 6.01 9.57 -3.43
N ARG A 278 4.95 10.00 -2.75
CA ARG A 278 3.63 10.19 -3.39
C ARG A 278 2.78 11.24 -2.68
N THR A 279 1.76 11.68 -3.42
CA THR A 279 0.63 12.44 -2.87
C THR A 279 -0.65 11.64 -3.08
N ILE A 280 -1.56 11.72 -2.11
CA ILE A 280 -2.84 11.00 -2.10
C ILE A 280 -3.95 12.03 -1.94
N GLU A 281 -4.82 12.18 -2.92
CA GLU A 281 -6.04 12.99 -2.84
C GLU A 281 -7.20 12.07 -2.51
N HIS A 282 -7.57 12.01 -1.23
CA HIS A 282 -8.39 10.94 -0.67
C HIS A 282 -9.80 10.85 -1.21
N LYS A 283 -10.45 11.96 -1.49
CA LYS A 283 -11.85 11.95 -1.94
C LYS A 283 -12.09 11.20 -3.26
N TYR A 284 -11.05 11.05 -4.09
CA TYR A 284 -11.15 10.29 -5.34
C TYR A 284 -11.40 8.80 -5.13
N PHE A 285 -11.03 8.25 -3.97
CA PHE A 285 -11.29 6.84 -3.67
C PHE A 285 -12.78 6.50 -3.64
N GLU A 286 -13.62 7.46 -3.23
CA GLU A 286 -15.08 7.29 -3.15
C GLU A 286 -15.83 8.23 -4.09
N PHE A 287 -15.18 8.73 -5.15
CA PHE A 287 -15.76 9.64 -6.15
C PHE A 287 -16.37 10.91 -5.53
N GLY A 288 -15.75 11.41 -4.46
CA GLY A 288 -16.22 12.54 -3.69
C GLY A 288 -16.34 13.84 -4.48
N ARG A 289 -17.36 14.63 -4.16
CA ARG A 289 -17.67 15.92 -4.82
C ARG A 289 -17.65 17.10 -3.84
N GLN A 290 -17.00 16.94 -2.71
CA GLN A 290 -16.87 17.99 -1.69
C GLN A 290 -16.19 19.24 -2.28
N PRO A 291 -16.56 20.45 -1.83
CA PRO A 291 -15.93 21.71 -2.30
C PRO A 291 -14.48 21.89 -1.83
N VAL A 292 -14.05 21.04 -0.90
CA VAL A 292 -12.69 20.98 -0.35
C VAL A 292 -12.05 19.62 -0.66
N THR A 293 -10.73 19.53 -0.52
CA THR A 293 -10.03 18.26 -0.65
C THR A 293 -8.89 18.14 0.36
N ASP A 294 -8.64 16.91 0.82
CA ASP A 294 -7.51 16.59 1.69
C ASP A 294 -6.48 15.79 0.90
N VAL A 295 -5.24 16.28 0.92
CA VAL A 295 -4.10 15.66 0.21
C VAL A 295 -3.02 15.29 1.20
N THR A 296 -2.64 14.02 1.19
CA THR A 296 -1.55 13.51 2.03
C THR A 296 -0.27 13.34 1.25
N LYS A 297 0.82 13.91 1.73
CA LYS A 297 2.20 13.66 1.28
C LYS A 297 2.78 12.49 2.08
N GLU A 298 3.35 11.50 1.40
CA GLU A 298 3.98 10.34 2.00
C GLU A 298 5.50 10.45 1.91
N TYR A 299 6.15 10.55 3.06
CA TYR A 299 7.61 10.67 3.19
C TYR A 299 8.21 9.36 3.66
N PRO A 300 9.32 8.90 3.07
CA PRO A 300 10.14 7.86 3.67
C PRO A 300 10.68 8.34 5.01
N ALA A 301 10.68 7.46 6.00
CA ALA A 301 11.20 7.72 7.35
C ALA A 301 12.13 6.59 7.80
N GLU A 302 13.01 6.90 8.77
CA GLU A 302 13.84 5.92 9.44
C GLU A 302 13.10 5.18 10.55
#